data_2fc9bc5897f6e6efe940133a0d78d0ec
#
_entry.id   2fc9bc5897f6e6efe940133a0d78d0ec
#
_cell.length_a   1.000
_cell.length_b   1.000
_cell.length_c   1.000
_cell.angle_alpha   90.00
_cell.angle_beta   90.00
_cell.angle_gamma   90.00
#
_symmetry.space_group_name_H-M   'P 1'
#
loop_
_entity.id
_entity.type
_entity.pdbx_description
1 polymer ?
#
loop_
_entity_poly.entity_id
_entity_poly.type
_entity_poly.pdbx_seq_one_letter_code
_entity_poly.pdbx_strand_id
1 'polypeptide(L)'
;DRFSSIVFGNPLLTTEEDNQAIVRVVADEFRDMDPDTALVLMGHGTEHYANTVYAALDYRFKDTGHKNIFLGTVEAYPALDSLLRAADSFHPKKIVLAPFMIVAGDHAQNDLAGADSDSWMNRLSSEGYEVTPVLKGLGEYPQVRQILVEHVQQAMNASV
;
A
#
# COMPACT_ATOMS: atom_id res chain seq x y z
N ASP A 1 17.78 -24.29 -26.28
CA ASP A 1 17.52 -23.47 -25.08
C ASP A 1 18.23 -22.15 -25.23
N ARG A 2 17.56 -21.02 -24.90
CA ARG A 2 18.13 -19.66 -25.04
C ARG A 2 18.89 -19.23 -23.79
N PHE A 3 18.71 -19.93 -22.66
CA PHE A 3 19.30 -19.58 -21.37
C PHE A 3 19.97 -20.80 -20.76
N SER A 4 21.15 -20.59 -20.15
CA SER A 4 21.89 -21.61 -19.41
C SER A 4 21.33 -21.82 -18.00
N SER A 5 20.74 -20.77 -17.41
CA SER A 5 20.10 -20.81 -16.10
C SER A 5 19.03 -19.73 -16.00
N ILE A 6 18.07 -19.95 -15.09
CA ILE A 6 17.04 -18.97 -14.72
C ILE A 6 17.03 -18.91 -13.20
N VAL A 7 17.05 -17.72 -12.63
CA VAL A 7 16.95 -17.48 -11.20
C VAL A 7 15.76 -16.56 -10.91
N PHE A 8 15.15 -16.74 -9.73
CA PHE A 8 14.01 -15.95 -9.29
C PHE A 8 14.40 -15.18 -8.04
N GLY A 9 14.22 -13.87 -8.05
CA GLY A 9 14.26 -13.05 -6.84
C GLY A 9 13.01 -13.25 -5.97
N ASN A 10 13.13 -12.96 -4.68
CA ASN A 10 11.97 -12.95 -3.80
C ASN A 10 10.98 -11.85 -4.22
N PRO A 11 9.67 -12.12 -4.14
CA PRO A 11 8.66 -11.07 -4.26
C PRO A 11 8.84 -10.01 -3.16
N LEU A 12 8.39 -8.79 -3.42
CA LEU A 12 8.33 -7.74 -2.40
C LEU A 12 7.48 -8.17 -1.21
N LEU A 13 7.82 -7.71 0.00
CA LEU A 13 7.09 -8.01 1.26
C LEU A 13 7.18 -9.47 1.73
N THR A 14 8.18 -10.21 1.29
CA THR A 14 8.44 -11.59 1.75
C THR A 14 9.31 -11.65 2.99
N THR A 15 10.05 -10.60 3.28
CA THR A 15 10.96 -10.53 4.42
C THR A 15 10.55 -9.44 5.42
N GLU A 16 11.03 -9.56 6.65
CA GLU A 16 10.83 -8.53 7.68
C GLU A 16 11.52 -7.21 7.29
N GLU A 17 12.67 -7.30 6.65
CA GLU A 17 13.45 -6.16 6.15
C GLU A 17 12.66 -5.38 5.10
N ASP A 18 12.00 -6.08 4.16
CA ASP A 18 11.11 -5.47 3.17
C ASP A 18 9.97 -4.73 3.85
N ASN A 19 9.30 -5.40 4.81
CA ASN A 19 8.16 -4.84 5.52
C ASN A 19 8.53 -3.53 6.24
N GLN A 20 9.69 -3.52 6.91
CA GLN A 20 10.22 -2.32 7.57
C GLN A 20 10.58 -1.23 6.56
N ALA A 21 11.22 -1.61 5.44
CA ALA A 21 11.63 -0.66 4.41
C ALA A 21 10.43 0.02 3.75
N ILE A 22 9.39 -0.74 3.38
CA ILE A 22 8.17 -0.21 2.77
C ILE A 22 7.42 0.72 3.72
N VAL A 23 7.30 0.36 4.99
CA VAL A 23 6.67 1.23 6.00
C VAL A 23 7.41 2.56 6.09
N ARG A 24 8.75 2.55 6.14
CA ARG A 24 9.55 3.79 6.14
C ARG A 24 9.35 4.61 4.87
N VAL A 25 9.42 3.97 3.69
CA VAL A 25 9.26 4.68 2.40
C VAL A 25 7.91 5.38 2.31
N VAL A 26 6.83 4.69 2.70
CA VAL A 26 5.48 5.28 2.68
C VAL A 26 5.35 6.40 3.70
N ALA A 27 5.80 6.17 4.94
CA ALA A 27 5.73 7.18 5.98
C ALA A 27 6.54 8.45 5.64
N ASP A 28 7.71 8.28 5.03
CA ASP A 28 8.57 9.40 4.59
C ASP A 28 7.95 10.18 3.43
N GLU A 29 7.31 9.51 2.48
CA GLU A 29 6.65 10.17 1.34
C GLU A 29 5.49 11.06 1.79
N PHE A 30 4.73 10.63 2.79
CA PHE A 30 3.55 11.33 3.27
C PHE A 30 3.76 12.07 4.62
N ARG A 31 5.02 12.28 5.03
CA ARG A 31 5.35 12.89 6.33
C ARG A 31 4.87 14.33 6.51
N ASP A 32 4.71 15.08 5.40
CA ASP A 32 4.36 16.50 5.42
C ASP A 32 2.82 16.75 5.37
N MET A 33 2.01 15.69 5.58
CA MET A 33 0.56 15.83 5.69
C MET A 33 0.18 16.59 6.96
N ASP A 34 -0.94 17.33 6.89
CA ASP A 34 -1.52 18.00 8.06
C ASP A 34 -1.83 16.98 9.18
N PRO A 35 -1.72 17.33 10.46
CA PRO A 35 -1.94 16.42 11.59
C PRO A 35 -3.35 15.80 11.65
N ASP A 36 -4.37 16.44 11.06
CA ASP A 36 -5.75 15.96 11.00
C ASP A 36 -6.08 15.22 9.69
N THR A 37 -5.05 14.87 8.91
CA THR A 37 -5.17 14.14 7.66
C THR A 37 -4.81 12.66 7.87
N ALA A 38 -5.69 11.76 7.42
CA ALA A 38 -5.39 10.33 7.34
C ALA A 38 -4.86 9.96 5.95
N LEU A 39 -3.88 9.07 5.91
CA LEU A 39 -3.48 8.37 4.70
C LEU A 39 -4.22 7.04 4.64
N VAL A 40 -5.03 6.86 3.62
CA VAL A 40 -5.70 5.60 3.32
C VAL A 40 -5.03 4.96 2.12
N LEU A 41 -4.47 3.78 2.33
CA LEU A 41 -3.74 3.01 1.34
C LEU A 41 -4.61 1.87 0.82
N MET A 42 -4.77 1.80 -0.50
CA MET A 42 -5.57 0.78 -1.18
C MET A 42 -4.66 -0.27 -1.82
N GLY A 43 -4.54 -1.45 -1.20
CA GLY A 43 -3.93 -2.64 -1.79
C GLY A 43 -4.92 -3.39 -2.68
N HIS A 44 -4.41 -4.27 -3.54
CA HIS A 44 -5.26 -5.11 -4.38
C HIS A 44 -6.03 -6.15 -3.53
N GLY A 45 -5.30 -6.87 -2.70
CA GLY A 45 -5.83 -8.04 -1.99
C GLY A 45 -5.68 -9.33 -2.79
N THR A 46 -5.85 -10.46 -2.13
CA THR A 46 -5.79 -11.79 -2.75
C THR A 46 -6.45 -12.83 -1.85
N GLU A 47 -6.96 -13.92 -2.41
CA GLU A 47 -7.41 -15.10 -1.67
C GLU A 47 -6.25 -15.94 -1.10
N HIS A 48 -5.02 -15.69 -1.55
CA HIS A 48 -3.83 -16.39 -1.06
C HIS A 48 -3.52 -15.98 0.38
N TYR A 49 -2.95 -16.89 1.18
CA TYR A 49 -2.58 -16.61 2.59
C TYR A 49 -1.63 -15.42 2.76
N ALA A 50 -0.85 -15.06 1.73
CA ALA A 50 -0.01 -13.87 1.73
C ALA A 50 -0.80 -12.56 1.92
N ASN A 51 -2.12 -12.59 1.75
CA ASN A 51 -2.98 -11.43 2.02
C ASN A 51 -2.85 -10.90 3.45
N THR A 52 -2.44 -11.74 4.41
CA THR A 52 -2.22 -11.34 5.79
C THR A 52 -1.17 -10.24 5.95
N VAL A 53 -0.30 -10.03 4.96
CA VAL A 53 0.70 -8.96 4.96
C VAL A 53 0.06 -7.57 5.07
N TYR A 54 -1.11 -7.35 4.47
CA TYR A 54 -1.79 -6.05 4.54
C TYR A 54 -2.17 -5.69 5.97
N ALA A 55 -2.78 -6.61 6.71
CA ALA A 55 -3.13 -6.40 8.12
C ALA A 55 -1.87 -6.25 9.00
N ALA A 56 -0.82 -7.00 8.71
CA ALA A 56 0.45 -6.91 9.44
C ALA A 56 1.14 -5.54 9.22
N LEU A 57 1.13 -5.04 7.99
CA LEU A 57 1.67 -3.71 7.66
C LEU A 57 0.81 -2.59 8.25
N ASP A 58 -0.52 -2.72 8.21
CA ASP A 58 -1.41 -1.77 8.85
C ASP A 58 -1.12 -1.66 10.34
N TYR A 59 -0.97 -2.78 11.04
CA TYR A 59 -0.55 -2.80 12.45
C TYR A 59 0.83 -2.14 12.64
N ARG A 60 1.80 -2.45 11.76
CA ARG A 60 3.17 -1.91 11.85
C ARG A 60 3.22 -0.39 11.71
N PHE A 61 2.41 0.22 10.84
CA PHE A 61 2.31 1.68 10.78
C PHE A 61 1.95 2.26 12.13
N LYS A 62 0.95 1.70 12.83
CA LYS A 62 0.53 2.16 14.15
C LYS A 62 1.60 1.95 15.22
N ASP A 63 2.23 0.77 15.22
CA ASP A 63 3.29 0.39 16.16
C ASP A 63 4.52 1.29 16.05
N THR A 64 4.84 1.75 14.83
CA THR A 64 5.94 2.69 14.56
C THR A 64 5.55 4.17 14.70
N GLY A 65 4.34 4.47 15.22
CA GLY A 65 3.88 5.81 15.55
C GLY A 65 3.02 6.50 14.49
N HIS A 66 2.83 5.89 13.32
CA HIS A 66 2.04 6.45 12.21
C HIS A 66 0.56 6.07 12.35
N LYS A 67 -0.10 6.59 13.38
CA LYS A 67 -1.50 6.24 13.74
C LYS A 67 -2.53 6.70 12.71
N ASN A 68 -2.16 7.64 11.85
CA ASN A 68 -2.99 8.20 10.79
C ASN A 68 -2.85 7.49 9.43
N ILE A 69 -2.09 6.38 9.35
CA ILE A 69 -1.95 5.58 8.11
C ILE A 69 -2.79 4.31 8.25
N PHE A 70 -3.67 4.05 7.28
CA PHE A 70 -4.59 2.92 7.24
C PHE A 70 -4.40 2.16 5.93
N LEU A 71 -4.24 0.85 6.00
CA LEU A 71 -3.99 0.00 4.83
C LEU A 71 -5.06 -1.09 4.71
N GLY A 72 -5.79 -1.09 3.61
CA GLY A 72 -6.77 -2.12 3.27
C GLY A 72 -6.65 -2.60 1.84
N THR A 73 -7.63 -3.40 1.41
CA THR A 73 -7.64 -4.06 0.12
C THR A 73 -8.98 -3.94 -0.59
N VAL A 74 -8.96 -3.96 -1.93
CA VAL A 74 -10.17 -3.96 -2.77
C VAL A 74 -10.86 -5.31 -2.70
N GLU A 75 -10.12 -6.40 -2.91
CA GLU A 75 -10.69 -7.74 -3.14
C GLU A 75 -10.67 -8.65 -1.91
N ALA A 76 -10.10 -8.20 -0.77
CA ALA A 76 -9.92 -9.06 0.40
C ALA A 76 -10.06 -8.30 1.73
N TYR A 77 -9.54 -8.88 2.81
CA TYR A 77 -9.52 -8.27 4.15
C TYR A 77 -8.11 -7.73 4.47
N PRO A 78 -7.98 -6.54 5.09
CA PRO A 78 -9.04 -5.60 5.50
C PRO A 78 -9.69 -4.85 4.32
N ALA A 79 -11.02 -4.81 4.26
CA ALA A 79 -11.74 -4.03 3.26
C ALA A 79 -11.97 -2.58 3.74
N LEU A 80 -12.45 -1.70 2.84
CA LEU A 80 -12.70 -0.28 3.14
C LEU A 80 -13.54 -0.06 4.41
N ASP A 81 -14.58 -0.87 4.64
CA ASP A 81 -15.42 -0.75 5.85
C ASP A 81 -14.63 -1.01 7.14
N SER A 82 -13.61 -1.85 7.09
CA SER A 82 -12.72 -2.08 8.24
C SER A 82 -11.83 -0.87 8.50
N LEU A 83 -11.38 -0.20 7.44
CA LEU A 83 -10.58 1.03 7.54
C LEU A 83 -11.42 2.18 8.07
N LEU A 84 -12.66 2.34 7.60
CA LEU A 84 -13.58 3.37 8.10
C LEU A 84 -13.78 3.24 9.62
N ARG A 85 -14.05 2.02 10.11
CA ARG A 85 -14.16 1.78 11.56
C ARG A 85 -12.86 2.07 12.33
N ALA A 86 -11.71 1.77 11.74
CA ALA A 86 -10.42 2.05 12.37
C ALA A 86 -10.08 3.55 12.35
N ALA A 87 -10.35 4.24 11.25
CA ALA A 87 -10.14 5.67 11.08
C ALA A 87 -11.06 6.50 11.98
N ASP A 88 -12.22 5.99 12.35
CA ASP A 88 -13.16 6.64 13.26
C ASP A 88 -12.51 7.01 14.60
N SER A 89 -11.57 6.20 15.08
CA SER A 89 -10.80 6.50 16.30
C SER A 89 -9.79 7.65 16.15
N PHE A 90 -9.38 7.95 14.94
CA PHE A 90 -8.45 9.05 14.63
C PHE A 90 -9.19 10.36 14.32
N HIS A 91 -10.47 10.29 13.93
CA HIS A 91 -11.31 11.43 13.55
C HIS A 91 -10.67 12.38 12.52
N PRO A 92 -10.21 11.87 11.36
CA PRO A 92 -9.60 12.72 10.35
C PRO A 92 -10.63 13.70 9.77
N LYS A 93 -10.17 14.88 9.36
CA LYS A 93 -10.98 15.81 8.55
C LYS A 93 -10.76 15.60 7.06
N LYS A 94 -9.53 15.22 6.71
CA LYS A 94 -9.07 15.01 5.35
C LYS A 94 -8.51 13.61 5.19
N ILE A 95 -8.64 13.07 3.98
CA ILE A 95 -8.06 11.81 3.58
C ILE A 95 -7.22 12.01 2.33
N VAL A 96 -5.95 11.63 2.41
CA VAL A 96 -5.13 11.34 1.24
C VAL A 96 -5.34 9.86 0.91
N LEU A 97 -5.77 9.57 -0.31
CA LEU A 97 -6.08 8.22 -0.78
C LEU A 97 -5.07 7.81 -1.85
N ALA A 98 -4.28 6.76 -1.59
CA ALA A 98 -3.21 6.34 -2.49
C ALA A 98 -3.20 4.81 -2.72
N PRO A 99 -2.77 4.33 -3.90
CA PRO A 99 -2.65 2.90 -4.14
C PRO A 99 -1.43 2.32 -3.42
N PHE A 100 -1.63 1.17 -2.77
CA PHE A 100 -0.55 0.31 -2.26
C PHE A 100 -0.33 -0.85 -3.22
N MET A 101 0.03 -0.51 -4.45
CA MET A 101 0.25 -1.39 -5.61
C MET A 101 1.50 -0.96 -6.35
N ILE A 102 2.18 -1.88 -7.03
CA ILE A 102 3.41 -1.54 -7.80
C ILE A 102 3.09 -0.52 -8.89
N VAL A 103 1.94 -0.66 -9.56
CA VAL A 103 1.49 0.24 -10.63
C VAL A 103 0.14 0.82 -10.24
N ALA A 104 -0.03 2.13 -10.42
CA ALA A 104 -1.33 2.80 -10.34
C ALA A 104 -2.12 2.55 -11.64
N GLY A 105 -2.52 1.28 -11.86
CA GLY A 105 -3.26 0.81 -13.04
C GLY A 105 -4.78 0.95 -12.92
N ASP A 106 -5.50 0.02 -13.56
CA ASP A 106 -6.97 0.05 -13.67
C ASP A 106 -7.68 0.12 -12.30
N HIS A 107 -7.22 -0.64 -11.29
CA HIS A 107 -7.78 -0.57 -9.95
C HIS A 107 -7.59 0.81 -9.31
N ALA A 108 -6.41 1.43 -9.47
CA ALA A 108 -6.19 2.78 -8.95
C ALA A 108 -7.04 3.83 -9.70
N GLN A 109 -7.31 3.63 -10.97
CA GLN A 109 -8.11 4.55 -11.76
C GLN A 109 -9.61 4.36 -11.53
N ASN A 110 -10.08 3.14 -11.39
CA ASN A 110 -11.50 2.82 -11.28
C ASN A 110 -11.95 2.64 -9.83
N ASP A 111 -11.32 1.71 -9.08
CA ASP A 111 -11.79 1.36 -7.73
C ASP A 111 -11.37 2.41 -6.69
N LEU A 112 -10.22 3.07 -6.88
CA LEU A 112 -9.77 4.10 -5.96
C LEU A 112 -10.42 5.44 -6.25
N ALA A 113 -10.32 5.97 -7.49
CA ALA A 113 -10.67 7.34 -7.86
C ALA A 113 -11.66 7.43 -9.03
N GLY A 114 -12.30 6.32 -9.42
CA GLY A 114 -13.28 6.28 -10.50
C GLY A 114 -14.55 7.04 -10.20
N ALA A 115 -15.36 7.25 -11.27
CA ALA A 115 -16.63 7.98 -11.18
C ALA A 115 -17.76 7.17 -10.50
N ASP A 116 -17.60 5.85 -10.39
CA ASP A 116 -18.61 4.97 -9.81
C ASP A 116 -18.82 5.26 -8.33
N SER A 117 -20.05 5.13 -7.86
CA SER A 117 -20.45 5.43 -6.48
C SER A 117 -19.77 4.54 -5.44
N ASP A 118 -19.29 3.37 -5.84
CA ASP A 118 -18.60 2.39 -5.00
C ASP A 118 -17.08 2.55 -5.02
N SER A 119 -16.51 3.46 -5.84
CA SER A 119 -15.10 3.82 -5.72
C SER A 119 -14.77 4.31 -4.31
N TRP A 120 -13.57 4.00 -3.82
CA TRP A 120 -13.16 4.39 -2.48
C TRP A 120 -13.25 5.89 -2.26
N MET A 121 -12.89 6.71 -3.26
CA MET A 121 -12.99 8.16 -3.20
C MET A 121 -14.45 8.61 -2.97
N ASN A 122 -15.42 8.08 -3.75
CA ASN A 122 -16.81 8.48 -3.63
C ASN A 122 -17.43 7.96 -2.33
N ARG A 123 -17.11 6.75 -1.89
CA ARG A 123 -17.56 6.21 -0.60
C ARG A 123 -17.06 7.03 0.57
N LEU A 124 -15.75 7.35 0.60
CA LEU A 124 -15.16 8.19 1.66
C LEU A 124 -15.75 9.61 1.64
N SER A 125 -15.97 10.17 0.44
CA SER A 125 -16.62 11.49 0.32
C SER A 125 -18.08 11.48 0.82
N SER A 126 -18.81 10.38 0.61
CA SER A 126 -20.19 10.23 1.10
C SER A 126 -20.28 10.13 2.64
N GLU A 127 -19.22 9.68 3.30
CA GLU A 127 -19.07 9.71 4.76
C GLU A 127 -18.68 11.10 5.30
N GLY A 128 -18.49 12.09 4.42
CA GLY A 128 -18.22 13.48 4.78
C GLY A 128 -16.76 13.88 4.82
N TYR A 129 -15.85 13.03 4.37
CA TYR A 129 -14.42 13.36 4.30
C TYR A 129 -14.08 14.19 3.05
N GLU A 130 -13.13 15.13 3.20
CA GLU A 130 -12.45 15.76 2.08
C GLU A 130 -11.37 14.79 1.56
N VAL A 131 -11.53 14.24 0.35
CA VAL A 131 -10.66 13.20 -0.19
C VAL A 131 -9.79 13.72 -1.32
N THR A 132 -8.47 13.52 -1.20
CA THR A 132 -7.48 13.85 -2.24
C THR A 132 -6.81 12.57 -2.74
N PRO A 133 -7.07 12.11 -3.97
CA PRO A 133 -6.40 10.95 -4.54
C PRO A 133 -4.97 11.29 -5.00
N VAL A 134 -4.03 10.38 -4.73
CA VAL A 134 -2.65 10.40 -5.20
C VAL A 134 -2.40 9.14 -6.01
N LEU A 135 -2.49 9.23 -7.35
CA LEU A 135 -2.37 8.09 -8.26
C LEU A 135 -0.90 7.81 -8.60
N LYS A 136 -0.12 7.41 -7.58
CA LYS A 136 1.30 7.08 -7.71
C LYS A 136 1.54 5.67 -7.16
N GLY A 137 1.95 4.75 -8.02
CA GLY A 137 2.23 3.37 -7.64
C GLY A 137 3.56 3.23 -6.87
N LEU A 138 3.69 2.18 -6.06
CA LEU A 138 4.91 1.90 -5.28
C LEU A 138 6.16 1.79 -6.16
N GLY A 139 6.03 1.29 -7.40
CA GLY A 139 7.14 1.20 -8.35
C GLY A 139 7.67 2.55 -8.85
N GLU A 140 6.97 3.65 -8.60
CA GLU A 140 7.43 5.00 -8.92
C GLU A 140 8.38 5.58 -7.85
N TYR A 141 8.42 4.98 -6.65
CA TYR A 141 9.37 5.37 -5.60
C TYR A 141 10.74 4.73 -5.85
N PRO A 142 11.82 5.52 -5.97
CA PRO A 142 13.16 4.98 -6.21
C PRO A 142 13.60 3.96 -5.17
N GLN A 143 13.23 4.17 -3.91
CA GLN A 143 13.57 3.28 -2.80
C GLN A 143 12.91 1.90 -2.95
N VAL A 144 11.67 1.83 -3.44
CA VAL A 144 10.99 0.56 -3.71
C VAL A 144 11.66 -0.19 -4.86
N ARG A 145 12.01 0.52 -5.94
CA ARG A 145 12.77 -0.08 -7.05
C ARG A 145 14.10 -0.64 -6.60
N GLN A 146 14.78 0.03 -5.67
CA GLN A 146 16.06 -0.42 -5.13
C GLN A 146 15.92 -1.77 -4.41
N ILE A 147 14.87 -1.97 -3.61
CA ILE A 147 14.59 -3.25 -2.94
C ILE A 147 14.43 -4.38 -3.98
N LEU A 148 13.68 -4.13 -5.05
CA LEU A 148 13.51 -5.12 -6.13
C LEU A 148 14.83 -5.46 -6.85
N VAL A 149 15.69 -4.47 -7.06
CA VAL A 149 17.03 -4.68 -7.62
C VAL A 149 17.88 -5.53 -6.68
N GLU A 150 17.85 -5.27 -5.39
CA GLU A 150 18.57 -6.04 -4.38
C GLU A 150 18.13 -7.50 -4.33
N HIS A 151 16.82 -7.78 -4.45
CA HIS A 151 16.31 -9.16 -4.54
C HIS A 151 16.84 -9.90 -5.77
N VAL A 152 16.92 -9.23 -6.92
CA VAL A 152 17.53 -9.82 -8.13
C VAL A 152 19.01 -10.10 -7.91
N GLN A 153 19.76 -9.17 -7.34
CA GLN A 153 21.19 -9.35 -7.04
C GLN A 153 21.45 -10.51 -6.07
N GLN A 154 20.62 -10.61 -5.01
CA GLN A 154 20.68 -11.73 -4.07
C GLN A 154 20.45 -13.08 -4.75
N ALA A 155 19.44 -13.17 -5.61
CA ALA A 155 19.13 -14.38 -6.37
C ALA A 155 20.30 -14.77 -7.30
N MET A 156 20.90 -13.80 -7.97
CA MET A 156 22.06 -14.05 -8.84
C MET A 156 23.26 -14.56 -8.04
N ASN A 157 23.53 -13.97 -6.87
CA ASN A 157 24.68 -14.36 -6.02
C ASN A 157 24.47 -15.73 -5.36
N ALA A 158 23.24 -16.13 -5.06
CA ALA A 158 22.92 -17.44 -4.48
C ALA A 158 23.03 -18.60 -5.47
N SER A 159 23.16 -18.31 -6.77
CA SER A 159 23.21 -19.30 -7.85
C SER A 159 24.65 -19.62 -8.31
N VAL A 160 25.66 -19.10 -7.63
CA VAL A 160 27.10 -19.36 -7.78
C VAL A 160 27.55 -20.31 -6.65
#